data_d9eca8ad84e80963f4914dfa12174066
#
_entry.id   d9eca8ad84e80963f4914dfa12174066
#
_cell.length_a   1.000
_cell.length_b   1.000
_cell.length_c   1.000
_cell.angle_alpha   90.00
_cell.angle_beta   90.00
_cell.angle_gamma   90.00
#
_symmetry.space_group_name_H-M   'P 1'
#
loop_
_entity.id
_entity.type
_entity.pdbx_description
1 polymer ?
#
loop_
_entity_poly.entity_id
_entity_poly.type
_entity_poly.pdbx_seq_one_letter_code
_entity_poly.pdbx_strand_id
1 'polypeptide(L)'
;MLLFGVTFATALVFAIVMHQDNGMKMRSPLIAVEFLVVGVYFIGLWVRTGQTLAMMTWHLRLLTEAGQPVSPKRALARYLASYVWFLPPLALVSAFRLPNPWAVFGVVAAWIVLYALAALLHPRRQFWHDALCGTAIVTSRPLAPLPQ
;
A
#
# COMPACT_ATOMS: atom_id res chain seq x y z
N MET A 1 5.07 10.48 -6.31
CA MET A 1 4.67 11.09 -7.58
C MET A 1 4.03 10.09 -8.56
N LEU A 2 4.64 8.95 -8.88
CA LEU A 2 4.13 8.02 -9.91
C LEU A 2 2.75 7.43 -9.56
N LEU A 3 2.53 6.98 -8.31
CA LEU A 3 1.21 6.49 -7.88
C LEU A 3 0.13 7.55 -8.01
N PHE A 4 0.42 8.80 -7.65
CA PHE A 4 -0.50 9.91 -7.85
C PHE A 4 -0.83 10.11 -9.34
N GLY A 5 0.16 9.99 -10.22
CA GLY A 5 -0.05 10.05 -11.67
C GLY A 5 -0.92 8.90 -12.18
N VAL A 6 -0.70 7.68 -11.68
CA VAL A 6 -1.50 6.51 -12.07
C VAL A 6 -2.95 6.64 -11.61
N THR A 7 -3.19 7.00 -10.35
CA THR A 7 -4.56 7.18 -9.82
C THR A 7 -5.27 8.34 -10.49
N PHE A 8 -4.56 9.46 -10.75
CA PHE A 8 -5.13 10.60 -11.48
C PHE A 8 -5.49 10.23 -12.92
N ALA A 9 -4.59 9.54 -13.65
CA ALA A 9 -4.86 9.09 -15.02
C ALA A 9 -6.04 8.10 -15.08
N THR A 10 -6.11 7.16 -14.11
CA THR A 10 -7.23 6.21 -14.02
C THR A 10 -8.56 6.93 -13.76
N ALA A 11 -8.58 7.89 -12.83
CA ALA A 11 -9.77 8.69 -12.55
C ALA A 11 -10.20 9.53 -13.77
N LEU A 12 -9.23 10.12 -14.47
CA LEU A 12 -9.50 10.92 -15.67
C LEU A 12 -10.06 10.05 -16.80
N VAL A 13 -9.44 8.91 -17.11
CA VAL A 13 -9.93 7.98 -18.14
C VAL A 13 -11.32 7.48 -17.78
N PHE A 14 -11.55 7.13 -16.52
CA PHE A 14 -12.86 6.69 -16.06
C PHE A 14 -13.92 7.78 -16.23
N ALA A 15 -13.60 9.03 -15.88
CA ALA A 15 -14.52 10.18 -16.06
C ALA A 15 -14.87 10.39 -17.54
N ILE A 16 -13.88 10.30 -18.44
CA ILE A 16 -14.07 10.47 -19.88
C ILE A 16 -14.93 9.33 -20.46
N VAL A 17 -14.61 8.07 -20.13
CA VAL A 17 -15.29 6.88 -20.67
C VAL A 17 -16.74 6.80 -20.21
N MET A 18 -17.02 7.21 -18.97
CA MET A 18 -18.35 7.12 -18.38
C MET A 18 -19.25 8.35 -18.65
N HIS A 19 -18.79 9.35 -19.42
CA HIS A 19 -19.57 10.56 -19.75
C HIS A 19 -20.27 11.17 -18.53
N GLN A 20 -19.49 11.56 -17.54
CA GLN A 20 -20.00 11.85 -16.19
C GLN A 20 -20.53 13.27 -16.01
N ASP A 21 -21.86 13.39 -15.88
CA ASP A 21 -22.51 14.61 -15.38
C ASP A 21 -22.75 14.60 -13.84
N ASN A 22 -22.62 13.43 -13.17
CA ASN A 22 -22.93 13.25 -11.75
C ASN A 22 -21.87 12.42 -11.02
N GLY A 23 -20.80 13.07 -10.58
CA GLY A 23 -19.65 12.41 -9.89
C GLY A 23 -19.99 11.64 -8.60
N MET A 24 -21.15 11.87 -7.98
CA MET A 24 -21.52 11.18 -6.73
C MET A 24 -22.11 9.77 -6.95
N LYS A 25 -22.82 9.52 -8.05
CA LYS A 25 -23.45 8.21 -8.30
C LYS A 25 -22.48 7.10 -8.67
N MET A 26 -21.28 7.47 -9.13
CA MET A 26 -20.28 6.52 -9.65
C MET A 26 -19.02 6.41 -8.77
N ARG A 27 -19.08 6.90 -7.54
CA ARG A 27 -17.96 6.82 -6.60
C ARG A 27 -17.54 5.38 -6.30
N SER A 28 -18.52 4.48 -6.16
CA SER A 28 -18.24 3.06 -5.87
C SER A 28 -17.51 2.33 -7.01
N PRO A 29 -17.95 2.41 -8.29
CA PRO A 29 -17.22 1.75 -9.37
C PRO A 29 -15.83 2.37 -9.61
N LEU A 30 -15.66 3.67 -9.44
CA LEU A 30 -14.34 4.30 -9.52
C LEU A 30 -13.37 3.75 -8.47
N ILE A 31 -13.80 3.65 -7.21
CA ILE A 31 -12.99 3.06 -6.13
C ILE A 31 -12.60 1.63 -6.47
N ALA A 32 -13.52 0.82 -7.01
CA ALA A 32 -13.23 -0.55 -7.40
C ALA A 32 -12.19 -0.62 -8.54
N VAL A 33 -12.31 0.22 -9.55
CA VAL A 33 -11.35 0.31 -10.66
C VAL A 33 -9.97 0.73 -10.14
N GLU A 34 -9.90 1.76 -9.30
CA GLU A 34 -8.64 2.19 -8.71
C GLU A 34 -8.00 1.11 -7.84
N PHE A 35 -8.81 0.42 -7.03
CA PHE A 35 -8.34 -0.72 -6.25
C PHE A 35 -7.69 -1.78 -7.14
N LEU A 36 -8.32 -2.14 -8.26
CA LEU A 36 -7.78 -3.12 -9.19
C LEU A 36 -6.50 -2.62 -9.88
N VAL A 37 -6.49 -1.39 -10.39
CA VAL A 37 -5.32 -0.82 -11.09
C VAL A 37 -4.11 -0.74 -10.16
N VAL A 38 -4.31 -0.23 -8.95
CA VAL A 38 -3.25 -0.15 -7.93
C VAL A 38 -2.79 -1.56 -7.51
N GLY A 39 -3.73 -2.51 -7.39
CA GLY A 39 -3.42 -3.91 -7.11
C GLY A 39 -2.55 -4.55 -8.19
N VAL A 40 -2.92 -4.39 -9.47
CA VAL A 40 -2.14 -4.90 -10.61
C VAL A 40 -0.74 -4.29 -10.62
N TYR A 41 -0.62 -2.99 -10.35
CA TYR A 41 0.66 -2.30 -10.26
C TYR A 41 1.55 -2.90 -9.15
N PHE A 42 1.06 -2.99 -7.93
CA PHE A 42 1.87 -3.49 -6.81
C PHE A 42 2.19 -4.98 -6.94
N ILE A 43 1.17 -5.79 -7.19
CA ILE A 43 1.34 -7.26 -7.31
C ILE A 43 2.27 -7.58 -8.49
N GLY A 44 2.06 -6.94 -9.63
CA GLY A 44 2.87 -7.15 -10.83
C GLY A 44 4.35 -6.83 -10.60
N LEU A 45 4.66 -5.71 -9.94
CA LEU A 45 6.03 -5.33 -9.64
C LEU A 45 6.65 -6.21 -8.54
N TRP A 46 5.93 -6.55 -7.48
CA TRP A 46 6.46 -7.41 -6.42
C TRP A 46 6.77 -8.82 -6.93
N VAL A 47 5.94 -9.37 -7.82
CA VAL A 47 6.15 -10.72 -8.37
C VAL A 47 7.29 -10.73 -9.39
N ARG A 48 7.40 -9.70 -10.26
CA ARG A 48 8.38 -9.66 -11.33
C ARG A 48 9.77 -9.25 -10.88
N THR A 49 9.85 -8.19 -10.10
CA THR A 49 11.12 -7.55 -9.72
C THR A 49 11.41 -7.59 -8.22
N GLY A 50 10.38 -7.85 -7.40
CA GLY A 50 10.47 -7.71 -5.95
C GLY A 50 10.54 -6.26 -5.48
N GLN A 51 10.35 -5.27 -6.36
CA GLN A 51 10.54 -3.86 -6.05
C GLN A 51 9.49 -3.02 -6.75
N THR A 52 8.96 -2.00 -6.07
CA THR A 52 8.27 -0.89 -6.71
C THR A 52 9.28 0.16 -7.13
N LEU A 53 8.86 1.12 -7.97
CA LEU A 53 9.75 2.22 -8.37
C LEU A 53 10.29 3.01 -7.18
N ALA A 54 9.45 3.26 -6.16
CA ALA A 54 9.90 3.89 -4.92
C ALA A 54 10.91 3.01 -4.16
N MET A 55 10.72 1.70 -4.13
CA MET A 55 11.65 0.78 -3.47
C MET A 55 13.00 0.72 -4.18
N MET A 56 13.03 0.87 -5.51
CA MET A 56 14.29 0.95 -6.28
C MET A 56 15.13 2.15 -5.85
N THR A 57 14.54 3.32 -5.66
CA THR A 57 15.27 4.54 -5.24
C THR A 57 15.89 4.40 -3.83
N TRP A 58 15.26 3.61 -2.97
CA TRP A 58 15.73 3.36 -1.60
C TRP A 58 16.52 2.06 -1.46
N HIS A 59 16.83 1.40 -2.57
CA HIS A 59 17.51 0.09 -2.58
C HIS A 59 16.82 -0.96 -1.68
N LEU A 60 15.50 -0.98 -1.69
CA LEU A 60 14.69 -1.92 -0.94
C LEU A 60 14.17 -3.02 -1.87
N ARG A 61 14.06 -4.24 -1.36
CA ARG A 61 13.51 -5.38 -2.08
C ARG A 61 12.59 -6.19 -1.19
N LEU A 62 11.48 -6.62 -1.76
CA LEU A 62 10.53 -7.51 -1.11
C LEU A 62 10.89 -8.96 -1.42
N LEU A 63 11.11 -9.74 -0.39
CA LEU A 63 11.38 -11.17 -0.46
C LEU A 63 10.48 -11.91 0.53
N THR A 64 10.42 -13.22 0.41
CA THR A 64 9.88 -14.07 1.48
C THR A 64 10.86 -14.11 2.65
N GLU A 65 10.42 -14.55 3.83
CA GLU A 65 11.32 -14.76 4.98
C GLU A 65 12.46 -15.72 4.70
N ALA A 66 12.27 -16.64 3.73
CA ALA A 66 13.30 -17.55 3.25
C ALA A 66 14.23 -16.93 2.18
N GLY A 67 14.14 -15.62 1.92
CA GLY A 67 14.97 -14.94 0.91
C GLY A 67 14.57 -15.21 -0.56
N GLN A 68 13.45 -15.88 -0.81
CA GLN A 68 12.97 -16.23 -2.15
C GLN A 68 12.06 -15.13 -2.72
N PRO A 69 11.91 -15.05 -4.06
CA PRO A 69 10.93 -14.18 -4.69
C PRO A 69 9.50 -14.43 -4.18
N VAL A 70 8.71 -13.36 -4.13
CA VAL A 70 7.34 -13.44 -3.62
C VAL A 70 6.41 -14.04 -4.68
N SER A 71 5.64 -15.07 -4.30
CA SER A 71 4.63 -15.67 -5.17
C SER A 71 3.42 -14.73 -5.36
N PRO A 72 2.65 -14.85 -6.48
CA PRO A 72 1.48 -14.04 -6.74
C PRO A 72 0.43 -14.09 -5.61
N LYS A 73 0.23 -15.26 -5.01
CA LYS A 73 -0.70 -15.43 -3.89
C LYS A 73 -0.27 -14.63 -2.66
N ARG A 74 1.01 -14.66 -2.30
CA ARG A 74 1.55 -13.87 -1.18
C ARG A 74 1.54 -12.37 -1.47
N ALA A 75 1.84 -11.98 -2.71
CA ALA A 75 1.75 -10.58 -3.13
C ALA A 75 0.32 -10.05 -3.04
N LEU A 76 -0.68 -10.85 -3.46
CA LEU A 76 -2.09 -10.51 -3.32
C LEU A 76 -2.49 -10.41 -1.83
N ALA A 77 -2.14 -11.40 -1.02
CA ALA A 77 -2.43 -11.37 0.41
C ALA A 77 -1.82 -10.13 1.09
N ARG A 78 -0.58 -9.79 0.74
CA ARG A 78 0.10 -8.60 1.22
C ARG A 78 -0.60 -7.30 0.77
N TYR A 79 -1.03 -7.24 -0.48
CA TYR A 79 -1.78 -6.10 -1.01
C TYR A 79 -3.08 -5.90 -0.23
N LEU A 80 -3.86 -6.95 -0.01
CA LEU A 80 -5.09 -6.89 0.78
C LEU A 80 -4.81 -6.52 2.25
N ALA A 81 -3.80 -7.15 2.87
CA ALA A 81 -3.43 -6.87 4.24
C ALA A 81 -2.91 -5.43 4.46
N SER A 82 -2.33 -4.80 3.43
CA SER A 82 -1.88 -3.40 3.53
C SER A 82 -3.02 -2.40 3.74
N TYR A 83 -4.27 -2.77 3.46
CA TYR A 83 -5.43 -1.92 3.74
C TYR A 83 -5.71 -1.72 5.24
N VAL A 84 -5.03 -2.44 6.13
CA VAL A 84 -5.05 -2.18 7.57
C VAL A 84 -4.57 -0.76 7.92
N TRP A 85 -3.82 -0.10 7.05
CA TRP A 85 -3.43 1.30 7.20
C TRP A 85 -4.61 2.27 7.16
N PHE A 86 -5.65 1.93 6.41
CA PHE A 86 -6.74 2.85 6.08
C PHE A 86 -8.11 2.38 6.57
N LEU A 87 -8.42 1.10 6.47
CA LEU A 87 -9.77 0.61 6.78
C LEU A 87 -10.17 0.81 8.25
N PRO A 88 -9.34 0.50 9.26
CA PRO A 88 -9.74 0.68 10.64
C PRO A 88 -10.02 2.15 11.01
N PRO A 89 -9.14 3.13 10.68
CA PRO A 89 -9.44 4.52 11.02
C PRO A 89 -10.64 5.06 10.24
N LEU A 90 -10.86 4.65 9.00
CA LEU A 90 -12.05 5.03 8.23
C LEU A 90 -13.32 4.42 8.82
N ALA A 91 -13.26 3.18 9.29
CA ALA A 91 -14.38 2.55 10.01
C ALA A 91 -14.71 3.31 11.31
N LEU A 92 -13.72 3.72 12.08
CA LEU A 92 -13.90 4.55 13.27
C LEU A 92 -14.56 5.90 12.93
N VAL A 93 -14.04 6.60 11.92
CA VAL A 93 -14.61 7.87 11.45
C VAL A 93 -16.06 7.71 11.06
N SER A 94 -16.38 6.62 10.35
CA SER A 94 -17.77 6.32 9.94
C SER A 94 -18.67 5.97 11.13
N ALA A 95 -18.20 5.13 12.04
CA ALA A 95 -18.97 4.70 13.22
C ALA A 95 -19.31 5.87 14.15
N PHE A 96 -18.34 6.76 14.38
CA PHE A 96 -18.52 7.93 15.25
C PHE A 96 -19.08 9.16 14.51
N ARG A 97 -19.33 9.06 13.20
CA ARG A 97 -19.87 10.13 12.35
C ARG A 97 -19.17 11.48 12.59
N LEU A 98 -17.85 11.48 12.61
CA LEU A 98 -17.06 12.66 12.90
C LEU A 98 -17.32 13.76 11.87
N PRO A 99 -17.87 14.92 12.26
CA PRO A 99 -18.27 15.98 11.33
C PRO A 99 -17.10 16.88 10.93
N ASN A 100 -16.03 16.89 11.74
CA ASN A 100 -14.93 17.83 11.59
C ASN A 100 -13.77 17.19 10.81
N PRO A 101 -13.34 17.76 9.66
CA PRO A 101 -12.20 17.27 8.89
C PRO A 101 -10.91 17.15 9.71
N TRP A 102 -10.67 18.04 10.66
CA TRP A 102 -9.50 17.97 11.54
C TRP A 102 -9.55 16.78 12.51
N ALA A 103 -10.75 16.44 13.00
CA ALA A 103 -10.93 15.22 13.80
C ALA A 103 -10.68 13.96 12.98
N VAL A 104 -11.16 13.92 11.72
CA VAL A 104 -10.89 12.83 10.78
C VAL A 104 -9.39 12.68 10.56
N PHE A 105 -8.71 13.79 10.25
CA PHE A 105 -7.24 13.79 10.08
C PHE A 105 -6.53 13.31 11.34
N GLY A 106 -6.94 13.76 12.53
CA GLY A 106 -6.38 13.36 13.81
C GLY A 106 -6.51 11.85 14.06
N VAL A 107 -7.68 11.27 13.80
CA VAL A 107 -7.91 9.81 13.95
C VAL A 107 -7.05 9.02 12.99
N VAL A 108 -6.96 9.43 11.73
CA VAL A 108 -6.13 8.74 10.74
C VAL A 108 -4.65 8.86 11.10
N ALA A 109 -4.18 10.04 11.46
CA ALA A 109 -2.79 10.26 11.86
C ALA A 109 -2.43 9.47 13.13
N ALA A 110 -3.29 9.49 14.15
CA ALA A 110 -3.09 8.70 15.37
C ALA A 110 -3.00 7.20 15.06
N TRP A 111 -3.89 6.68 14.20
CA TRP A 111 -3.85 5.29 13.79
C TRP A 111 -2.53 4.93 13.07
N ILE A 112 -2.09 5.76 12.12
CA ILE A 112 -0.84 5.55 11.39
C ILE A 112 0.34 5.48 12.38
N VAL A 113 0.41 6.42 13.33
CA VAL A 113 1.46 6.45 14.36
C VAL A 113 1.40 5.21 15.25
N LEU A 114 0.21 4.84 15.75
CA LEU A 114 0.03 3.65 16.58
C LEU A 114 0.42 2.37 15.85
N TYR A 115 0.02 2.24 14.59
CA TYR A 115 0.37 1.07 13.78
C TYR A 115 1.87 1.02 13.46
N ALA A 116 2.50 2.16 13.21
CA ALA A 116 3.94 2.25 13.03
C ALA A 116 4.71 1.89 14.33
N LEU A 117 4.24 2.36 15.49
CA LEU A 117 4.80 1.98 16.78
C LEU A 117 4.60 0.49 17.07
N ALA A 118 3.46 -0.08 16.71
CA ALA A 118 3.22 -1.52 16.85
C ALA A 118 4.22 -2.37 16.06
N ALA A 119 4.79 -1.85 14.96
CA ALA A 119 5.85 -2.54 14.24
C ALA A 119 7.16 -2.69 15.09
N LEU A 120 7.40 -1.79 16.04
CA LEU A 120 8.54 -1.87 16.96
C LEU A 120 8.41 -3.02 17.96
N LEU A 121 7.17 -3.45 18.25
CA LEU A 121 6.89 -4.59 19.15
C LEU A 121 7.15 -5.94 18.46
N HIS A 122 7.25 -5.95 17.13
CA HIS A 122 7.55 -7.16 16.40
C HIS A 122 9.05 -7.51 16.53
N PRO A 123 9.44 -8.77 16.84
CA PRO A 123 10.84 -9.16 17.06
C PRO A 123 11.79 -8.78 15.92
N ARG A 124 11.30 -8.77 14.69
CA ARG A 124 12.06 -8.40 13.48
C ARG A 124 11.86 -6.94 13.07
N ARG A 125 11.18 -6.12 13.86
CA ARG A 125 10.83 -4.71 13.57
C ARG A 125 10.16 -4.56 12.20
N GLN A 126 9.24 -5.47 11.88
CA GLN A 126 8.47 -5.49 10.65
C GLN A 126 7.02 -5.11 10.92
N PHE A 127 6.34 -4.62 9.90
CA PHE A 127 4.90 -4.41 9.98
C PHE A 127 4.17 -5.75 10.07
N TRP A 128 3.14 -5.80 10.91
CA TRP A 128 2.38 -7.02 11.17
C TRP A 128 1.76 -7.62 9.91
N HIS A 129 1.31 -6.79 8.96
CA HIS A 129 0.77 -7.28 7.69
C HIS A 129 1.84 -7.95 6.82
N ASP A 130 3.09 -7.50 6.87
CA ASP A 130 4.21 -8.14 6.16
C ASP A 130 4.56 -9.50 6.79
N ALA A 131 4.63 -9.55 8.12
CA ALA A 131 4.89 -10.76 8.88
C ALA A 131 3.80 -11.83 8.66
N LEU A 132 2.52 -11.44 8.67
CA LEU A 132 1.40 -12.33 8.42
C LEU A 132 1.44 -12.94 7.00
N CYS A 133 1.97 -12.22 6.02
CA CYS A 133 2.13 -12.71 4.65
C CYS A 133 3.44 -13.49 4.44
N GLY A 134 4.28 -13.62 5.48
CA GLY A 134 5.61 -14.27 5.39
C GLY A 134 6.53 -13.56 4.40
N THR A 135 6.47 -12.22 4.37
CA THR A 135 7.30 -11.35 3.52
C THR A 135 8.16 -10.43 4.35
N ALA A 136 9.31 -10.05 3.83
CA ALA A 136 10.23 -9.11 4.47
C ALA A 136 10.78 -8.12 3.44
N ILE A 137 10.93 -6.87 3.87
CA ILE A 137 11.64 -5.85 3.09
C ILE A 137 13.10 -5.87 3.50
N VAL A 138 13.98 -6.10 2.54
CA VAL A 138 15.43 -6.15 2.73
C VAL A 138 16.12 -5.08 1.91
N THR A 139 17.32 -4.67 2.36
CA THR A 139 18.15 -3.75 1.59
C THR A 139 18.87 -4.53 0.48
N SER A 140 18.77 -4.06 -0.76
CA SER A 140 19.41 -4.64 -1.95
C SER A 140 20.70 -3.90 -2.36
N ARG A 141 21.31 -3.11 -1.46
CA ARG A 141 22.58 -2.44 -1.76
C ARG A 141 23.65 -3.50 -2.05
N PRO A 142 24.42 -3.35 -3.16
CA PRO A 142 25.62 -4.12 -3.32
C PRO A 142 26.55 -3.90 -2.11
N LEU A 143 27.08 -4.96 -1.54
CA LEU A 143 28.13 -4.83 -0.53
C LEU A 143 29.28 -4.04 -1.15
N ALA A 144 29.77 -3.02 -0.46
CA ALA A 144 30.98 -2.32 -0.88
C ALA A 144 32.11 -3.34 -1.06
N PRO A 145 32.93 -3.24 -2.12
CA PRO A 145 34.09 -4.11 -2.25
C PRO A 145 34.93 -3.98 -0.99
N LEU A 146 35.39 -5.13 -0.47
CA LEU A 146 36.32 -5.14 0.67
C LEU A 146 37.56 -4.35 0.28
N PRO A 147 38.10 -3.49 1.17
CA PRO A 147 39.37 -2.82 0.92
C PRO A 147 40.45 -3.87 0.70
N GLN A 148 41.15 -3.78 -0.45
CA GLN A 148 42.28 -4.64 -0.78
C GLN A 148 43.48 -4.29 0.11
#